data_f24a3004684a00fa29cc576808cb3b53
#
_entry.id   f24a3004684a00fa29cc576808cb3b53
#
_cell.length_a   1.000
_cell.length_b   1.000
_cell.length_c   1.000
_cell.angle_alpha   90.00
_cell.angle_beta   90.00
_cell.angle_gamma   90.00
#
_symmetry.space_group_name_H-M   'P 1'
#
loop_
_entity.id
_entity.type
_entity.pdbx_description
1 polymer ?
#
loop_
_entity_poly.entity_id
_entity_poly.type
_entity_poly.pdbx_seq_one_letter_code
_entity_poly.pdbx_strand_id
1 'polypeptide(L)'
;MTTEKSNAEKRKRRFKNIILITAIIVVLFGIPFLLVNYQSKHSGLTRSEVIRRITGKSESGSKNTKDFSEAVAGEKIDFLDPVPIGQKFTEPPLIAHIQAIDLDEDGLLDVILCDDRGNFVSWIRQNPAGTYTESILADDLIAPAHVQIIDFDFDGDKDLMVGVLGMLFPNNDRIGSVVILENDGQFNFIKHVIAEKIARVSDVRAGDLDNDGDMDLAVAQFGYDDGETRWIENLGNWTFQSHMLQHLSGPVNVEIVDIDFDNDLDIISLVSQEWEEIYCYINEGNGQFQPNLLWGSSNQDYGSSGIALFDLDQDGDEDILYTNGDAFDYMPPQGRPWHGVQWLENKGNLNFEFHRLCNFTGATNVRPADLDNDNDIDLISVSAFNIWDRPESASFIWLENTGKMQFIKREISRKPTHLLTCEPGDFNNDGLMDVITGGMHTYPPYDHMGRITLWINNGRLAEKE
;
A
#
# COMPACT_ATOMS: atom_id res chain seq x y z
N MET A 1 17.81 -65.76 -41.94
CA MET A 1 17.78 -64.33 -42.39
C MET A 1 16.51 -63.58 -42.00
N THR A 2 15.34 -64.19 -41.81
CA THR A 2 14.08 -63.53 -41.46
C THR A 2 13.93 -63.17 -39.96
N THR A 3 14.47 -63.96 -39.05
CA THR A 3 14.40 -63.76 -37.60
C THR A 3 15.34 -62.66 -37.07
N GLU A 4 16.49 -62.46 -37.66
CA GLU A 4 17.46 -61.40 -37.31
C GLU A 4 16.96 -59.98 -37.67
N LYS A 5 16.33 -59.82 -38.86
CA LYS A 5 15.71 -58.55 -39.27
C LYS A 5 14.57 -58.13 -38.35
N SER A 6 13.73 -59.10 -37.91
CA SER A 6 12.64 -58.86 -36.95
C SER A 6 13.14 -58.42 -35.58
N ASN A 7 14.22 -58.99 -35.09
CA ASN A 7 14.84 -58.62 -33.82
C ASN A 7 15.56 -57.23 -33.86
N ALA A 8 16.15 -56.89 -34.99
CA ALA A 8 16.76 -55.57 -35.20
C ALA A 8 15.69 -54.44 -35.25
N GLU A 9 14.55 -54.68 -35.90
CA GLU A 9 13.42 -53.75 -35.91
C GLU A 9 12.77 -53.58 -34.54
N LYS A 10 12.61 -54.66 -33.79
CA LYS A 10 12.11 -54.59 -32.40
C LYS A 10 13.06 -53.83 -31.50
N ARG A 11 14.38 -53.96 -31.65
CA ARG A 11 15.39 -53.17 -30.92
C ARG A 11 15.33 -51.69 -31.29
N LYS A 12 15.23 -51.32 -32.58
CA LYS A 12 15.07 -49.94 -33.05
C LYS A 12 13.79 -49.29 -32.49
N ARG A 13 12.69 -50.04 -32.48
CA ARG A 13 11.40 -49.57 -31.96
C ARG A 13 11.45 -49.35 -30.41
N ARG A 14 12.08 -50.27 -29.68
CA ARG A 14 12.33 -50.10 -28.24
C ARG A 14 13.22 -48.88 -27.93
N PHE A 15 14.28 -48.67 -28.72
CA PHE A 15 15.19 -47.52 -28.56
C PHE A 15 14.48 -46.18 -28.84
N LYS A 16 13.66 -46.11 -29.90
CA LYS A 16 12.81 -44.93 -30.18
C LYS A 16 11.83 -44.66 -29.07
N ASN A 17 11.17 -45.68 -28.52
CA ASN A 17 10.24 -45.53 -27.42
C ASN A 17 10.95 -45.06 -26.13
N ILE A 18 12.14 -45.54 -25.83
CA ILE A 18 12.95 -45.06 -24.69
C ILE A 18 13.31 -43.60 -24.88
N ILE A 19 13.79 -43.19 -26.06
CA ILE A 19 14.12 -41.79 -26.35
C ILE A 19 12.88 -40.91 -26.20
N LEU A 20 11.72 -41.35 -26.72
CA LEU A 20 10.46 -40.61 -26.63
C LEU A 20 9.99 -40.48 -25.16
N ILE A 21 10.07 -41.55 -24.39
CA ILE A 21 9.72 -41.53 -22.94
C ILE A 21 10.67 -40.62 -22.17
N THR A 22 11.97 -40.70 -22.44
CA THR A 22 12.97 -39.83 -21.78
C THR A 22 12.73 -38.36 -22.16
N ALA A 23 12.42 -38.04 -23.42
CA ALA A 23 12.09 -36.68 -23.85
C ALA A 23 10.81 -36.18 -23.17
N ILE A 24 9.77 -37.00 -23.01
CA ILE A 24 8.54 -36.67 -22.32
C ILE A 24 8.84 -36.41 -20.84
N ILE A 25 9.64 -37.22 -20.17
CA ILE A 25 10.03 -37.04 -18.78
C ILE A 25 10.81 -35.72 -18.58
N VAL A 26 11.73 -35.39 -19.49
CA VAL A 26 12.48 -34.13 -19.46
C VAL A 26 11.56 -32.94 -19.64
N VAL A 27 10.60 -33.01 -20.55
CA VAL A 27 9.64 -31.91 -20.79
C VAL A 27 8.66 -31.78 -19.63
N LEU A 28 8.13 -32.89 -19.11
CA LEU A 28 7.11 -32.84 -18.06
C LEU A 28 7.66 -32.56 -16.65
N PHE A 29 8.89 -32.94 -16.37
CA PHE A 29 9.47 -32.84 -15.04
C PHE A 29 10.80 -32.09 -14.98
N GLY A 30 11.65 -32.22 -16.00
CA GLY A 30 12.98 -31.62 -16.01
C GLY A 30 12.93 -30.12 -16.26
N ILE A 31 12.15 -29.65 -17.24
CA ILE A 31 12.03 -28.22 -17.56
C ILE A 31 11.30 -27.48 -16.42
N PRO A 32 10.13 -27.94 -15.93
CA PRO A 32 9.49 -27.34 -14.78
C PRO A 32 10.39 -27.28 -13.54
N PHE A 33 11.10 -28.36 -13.24
CA PHE A 33 12.04 -28.40 -12.12
C PHE A 33 13.17 -27.37 -12.26
N LEU A 34 13.72 -27.18 -13.46
CA LEU A 34 14.73 -26.16 -13.72
C LEU A 34 14.17 -24.75 -13.61
N LEU A 35 12.95 -24.52 -14.10
CA LEU A 35 12.26 -23.24 -13.97
C LEU A 35 11.95 -22.89 -12.51
N VAL A 36 11.44 -23.84 -11.73
CA VAL A 36 11.21 -23.67 -10.29
C VAL A 36 12.51 -23.34 -9.56
N ASN A 37 13.60 -24.06 -9.85
CA ASN A 37 14.90 -23.76 -9.24
C ASN A 37 15.46 -22.40 -9.67
N TYR A 38 15.28 -22.01 -10.93
CA TYR A 38 15.70 -20.71 -11.44
C TYR A 38 14.94 -19.59 -10.75
N GLN A 39 13.60 -19.65 -10.73
CA GLN A 39 12.77 -18.66 -10.05
C GLN A 39 13.03 -18.61 -8.56
N SER A 40 13.09 -19.75 -7.87
CA SER A 40 13.42 -19.80 -6.44
C SER A 40 14.74 -19.12 -6.12
N LYS A 41 15.76 -19.29 -6.97
CA LYS A 41 17.08 -18.69 -6.76
C LYS A 41 17.12 -17.17 -7.02
N HIS A 42 16.28 -16.67 -7.93
CA HIS A 42 16.29 -15.27 -8.36
C HIS A 42 15.23 -14.42 -7.65
N SER A 43 14.14 -15.01 -7.18
CA SER A 43 13.05 -14.29 -6.48
C SER A 43 13.16 -14.32 -4.94
N GLY A 44 14.09 -15.09 -4.38
CA GLY A 44 14.14 -15.32 -2.93
C GLY A 44 13.08 -16.28 -2.39
N LEU A 45 12.13 -16.71 -3.24
CA LEU A 45 11.05 -17.64 -2.86
C LEU A 45 11.57 -19.06 -2.64
N THR A 46 10.93 -19.78 -1.73
CA THR A 46 11.17 -21.23 -1.59
C THR A 46 10.64 -21.97 -2.81
N ARG A 47 11.17 -23.17 -3.07
CA ARG A 47 10.67 -24.03 -4.18
C ARG A 47 9.19 -24.38 -4.05
N SER A 48 8.70 -24.52 -2.82
CA SER A 48 7.29 -24.81 -2.54
C SER A 48 6.39 -23.64 -2.94
N GLU A 49 6.80 -22.40 -2.69
CA GLU A 49 6.07 -21.20 -3.11
C GLU A 49 6.03 -21.05 -4.62
N VAL A 50 7.18 -21.22 -5.29
CA VAL A 50 7.22 -21.20 -6.77
C VAL A 50 6.32 -22.28 -7.37
N ILE A 51 6.31 -23.50 -6.80
CA ILE A 51 5.42 -24.59 -7.27
C ILE A 51 3.95 -24.21 -7.03
N ARG A 52 3.62 -23.65 -5.87
CA ARG A 52 2.26 -23.21 -5.53
C ARG A 52 1.75 -22.19 -6.55
N ARG A 53 2.55 -21.21 -6.93
CA ARG A 53 2.22 -20.21 -7.96
C ARG A 53 2.00 -20.84 -9.34
N ILE A 54 2.94 -21.66 -9.81
CA ILE A 54 2.84 -22.33 -11.12
C ILE A 54 1.62 -23.23 -11.21
N THR A 55 1.20 -23.85 -10.09
CA THR A 55 0.05 -24.77 -10.05
C THR A 55 -1.28 -24.11 -9.75
N GLY A 56 -1.30 -22.80 -9.48
CA GLY A 56 -2.51 -22.05 -9.11
C GLY A 56 -3.17 -22.54 -7.81
N LYS A 57 -2.43 -23.23 -6.96
CA LYS A 57 -2.90 -23.66 -5.65
C LYS A 57 -2.49 -22.64 -4.60
N SER A 58 -3.08 -21.45 -4.62
CA SER A 58 -3.12 -20.65 -3.42
C SER A 58 -4.15 -21.23 -2.47
N GLU A 59 -3.83 -21.45 -1.22
CA GLU A 59 -4.80 -21.87 -0.20
C GLU A 59 -5.71 -20.71 0.23
N SER A 60 -5.50 -19.52 -0.28
CA SER A 60 -6.26 -18.31 0.01
C SER A 60 -7.65 -18.26 -0.65
N GLY A 61 -8.17 -19.35 -1.08
CA GLY A 61 -9.55 -19.43 -1.53
C GLY A 61 -10.50 -19.57 -0.34
N SER A 62 -10.71 -18.55 0.46
CA SER A 62 -11.84 -18.51 1.36
C SER A 62 -13.13 -18.71 0.56
N LYS A 63 -13.84 -19.79 0.84
CA LYS A 63 -15.13 -20.12 0.22
C LYS A 63 -16.28 -19.29 0.78
N ASN A 64 -16.02 -18.25 1.53
CA ASN A 64 -17.01 -17.38 2.15
C ASN A 64 -16.88 -15.93 1.63
N THR A 65 -17.12 -15.72 0.34
CA THR A 65 -17.59 -14.40 -0.09
C THR A 65 -19.05 -14.27 0.37
N LYS A 66 -19.28 -13.76 1.57
CA LYS A 66 -20.55 -13.12 1.85
C LYS A 66 -20.58 -11.90 0.93
N ASP A 67 -21.49 -11.87 -0.05
CA ASP A 67 -21.85 -10.65 -0.76
C ASP A 67 -22.33 -9.64 0.27
N PHE A 68 -21.48 -8.69 0.62
CA PHE A 68 -21.88 -7.55 1.44
C PHE A 68 -22.76 -6.65 0.56
N SER A 69 -23.95 -6.34 1.06
CA SER A 69 -25.03 -5.70 0.35
C SER A 69 -24.63 -4.35 -0.23
N GLU A 70 -25.24 -4.03 -1.38
CA GLU A 70 -25.29 -2.65 -1.91
C GLU A 70 -25.70 -1.66 -0.83
N ALA A 71 -25.22 -0.42 -0.95
CA ALA A 71 -25.48 0.66 0.01
C ALA A 71 -26.95 0.70 0.45
N VAL A 72 -27.19 0.48 1.74
CA VAL A 72 -28.53 0.63 2.34
C VAL A 72 -28.69 2.10 2.70
N ALA A 73 -29.80 2.74 2.28
CA ALA A 73 -30.15 4.06 2.73
C ALA A 73 -30.46 4.03 4.22
N GLY A 74 -29.63 4.60 5.03
CA GLY A 74 -29.72 4.76 6.49
C GLY A 74 -29.05 6.04 6.93
N GLU A 75 -28.97 6.28 8.24
CA GLU A 75 -28.39 7.47 8.84
C GLU A 75 -27.09 7.89 8.14
N LYS A 76 -26.96 9.17 7.85
CA LYS A 76 -25.79 9.78 7.23
C LYS A 76 -25.07 10.61 8.27
N ILE A 77 -23.76 10.57 8.26
CA ILE A 77 -22.97 11.62 8.89
C ILE A 77 -23.18 12.91 8.10
N ASP A 78 -23.35 14.00 8.82
CA ASP A 78 -23.43 15.34 8.25
C ASP A 78 -22.02 15.91 8.11
N PHE A 79 -21.42 15.74 6.94
CA PHE A 79 -20.23 16.50 6.61
C PHE A 79 -20.64 17.87 6.09
N LEU A 80 -20.00 18.91 6.62
CA LEU A 80 -20.12 20.26 6.07
C LEU A 80 -19.60 20.28 4.63
N ASP A 81 -19.94 21.33 3.86
CA ASP A 81 -19.43 21.50 2.51
C ASP A 81 -17.88 21.37 2.52
N PRO A 82 -17.30 20.55 1.63
CA PRO A 82 -15.87 20.31 1.60
C PRO A 82 -15.08 21.58 1.34
N VAL A 83 -14.04 21.81 2.13
CA VAL A 83 -13.22 23.01 2.09
C VAL A 83 -11.86 22.70 1.46
N PRO A 84 -11.51 23.32 0.31
CA PRO A 84 -10.16 23.24 -0.21
C PRO A 84 -9.19 24.01 0.70
N ILE A 85 -8.11 23.37 1.11
CA ILE A 85 -7.05 23.99 1.91
C ILE A 85 -5.71 23.97 1.17
N GLY A 86 -4.75 24.83 1.61
CA GLY A 86 -3.43 24.96 0.99
C GLY A 86 -3.44 25.78 -0.30
N GLN A 87 -2.44 25.55 -1.14
CA GLN A 87 -2.22 26.33 -2.37
C GLN A 87 -3.29 26.06 -3.43
N LYS A 88 -3.64 27.12 -4.19
CA LYS A 88 -4.48 26.97 -5.37
C LYS A 88 -3.68 26.33 -6.51
N PHE A 89 -4.35 25.52 -7.30
CA PHE A 89 -3.75 24.86 -8.46
C PHE A 89 -4.35 25.39 -9.78
N THR A 90 -3.58 25.31 -10.85
CA THR A 90 -4.00 25.65 -12.24
C THR A 90 -3.90 24.44 -13.16
N GLU A 91 -3.05 23.48 -12.81
CA GLU A 91 -2.87 22.21 -13.49
C GLU A 91 -3.51 21.08 -12.65
N PRO A 92 -3.88 19.95 -13.24
CA PRO A 92 -4.43 18.83 -12.48
C PRO A 92 -3.48 18.39 -11.35
N PRO A 93 -3.91 18.41 -10.07
CA PRO A 93 -3.05 18.04 -8.95
C PRO A 93 -2.65 16.55 -8.99
N LEU A 94 -1.46 16.25 -8.47
CA LEU A 94 -0.94 14.89 -8.30
C LEU A 94 -0.42 14.74 -6.87
N ILE A 95 -1.34 14.59 -5.91
CA ILE A 95 -0.99 14.37 -4.52
C ILE A 95 -0.83 12.87 -4.27
N ALA A 96 0.40 12.45 -4.00
CA ALA A 96 0.73 11.05 -3.81
C ALA A 96 0.46 10.57 -2.38
N HIS A 97 0.75 11.41 -1.38
CA HIS A 97 0.57 11.09 0.04
C HIS A 97 0.19 12.33 0.84
N ILE A 98 -0.55 12.11 1.93
CA ILE A 98 -0.84 13.11 2.96
C ILE A 98 -0.71 12.45 4.34
N GLN A 99 -0.31 13.25 5.33
CA GLN A 99 -0.32 12.85 6.74
C GLN A 99 -0.86 14.00 7.58
N ALA A 100 -1.81 13.69 8.47
CA ALA A 100 -2.32 14.61 9.48
C ALA A 100 -1.46 14.52 10.73
N ILE A 101 -0.92 15.63 11.20
CA ILE A 101 -0.05 15.69 12.37
C ILE A 101 -0.03 17.13 12.92
N ASP A 102 0.12 17.29 14.22
CA ASP A 102 0.53 18.56 14.84
C ASP A 102 2.06 18.63 14.78
N LEU A 103 2.58 19.28 13.72
CA LEU A 103 4.03 19.31 13.48
C LEU A 103 4.77 20.24 14.43
N ASP A 104 4.16 21.38 14.78
CA ASP A 104 4.76 22.41 15.62
C ASP A 104 4.23 22.43 17.06
N GLU A 105 3.48 21.41 17.44
CA GLU A 105 3.00 21.14 18.81
C GLU A 105 2.16 22.30 19.39
N ASP A 106 1.42 23.00 18.52
CA ASP A 106 0.54 24.10 18.93
C ASP A 106 -0.87 23.62 19.31
N GLY A 107 -1.16 22.32 19.21
CA GLY A 107 -2.42 21.67 19.54
C GLY A 107 -3.43 21.66 18.40
N LEU A 108 -3.02 22.04 17.18
CA LEU A 108 -3.83 22.01 15.97
C LEU A 108 -3.24 21.03 14.96
N LEU A 109 -4.08 20.25 14.32
CA LEU A 109 -3.62 19.34 13.28
C LEU A 109 -3.25 20.09 12.01
N ASP A 110 -2.07 19.81 11.51
CA ASP A 110 -1.52 20.23 10.24
C ASP A 110 -1.62 19.14 9.18
N VAL A 111 -1.20 19.45 7.95
CA VAL A 111 -1.11 18.47 6.86
C VAL A 111 0.27 18.53 6.23
N ILE A 112 0.97 17.41 6.21
CA ILE A 112 2.17 17.22 5.39
C ILE A 112 1.76 16.46 4.13
N LEU A 113 2.28 16.87 2.98
CA LEU A 113 1.90 16.25 1.71
C LEU A 113 3.07 16.08 0.75
N CYS A 114 2.98 15.06 -0.09
CA CYS A 114 3.83 14.82 -1.25
C CYS A 114 3.10 15.28 -2.51
N ASP A 115 3.62 16.30 -3.20
CA ASP A 115 3.11 16.78 -4.49
C ASP A 115 4.03 16.30 -5.62
N ASP A 116 3.62 15.23 -6.29
CA ASP A 116 4.36 14.63 -7.42
C ASP A 116 4.54 15.63 -8.58
N ARG A 117 3.49 16.40 -8.91
CA ARG A 117 3.56 17.38 -9.99
C ARG A 117 4.49 18.54 -9.65
N GLY A 118 4.46 18.98 -8.41
CA GLY A 118 5.28 20.07 -7.92
C GLY A 118 6.73 19.66 -7.63
N ASN A 119 7.00 18.34 -7.49
CA ASN A 119 8.29 17.79 -7.05
C ASN A 119 8.73 18.32 -5.69
N PHE A 120 7.80 18.40 -4.75
CA PHE A 120 8.07 18.91 -3.41
C PHE A 120 7.28 18.18 -2.33
N VAL A 121 7.78 18.28 -1.10
CA VAL A 121 7.03 18.04 0.13
C VAL A 121 6.68 19.40 0.73
N SER A 122 5.42 19.57 1.16
CA SER A 122 4.96 20.82 1.79
C SER A 122 4.18 20.56 3.07
N TRP A 123 4.11 21.61 3.87
CA TRP A 123 3.41 21.72 5.13
C TRP A 123 2.27 22.73 5.02
N ILE A 124 1.04 22.26 5.18
CA ILE A 124 -0.13 23.12 5.35
C ILE A 124 -0.36 23.29 6.85
N ARG A 125 0.20 24.36 7.41
CA ARG A 125 0.07 24.69 8.81
C ARG A 125 -1.29 25.28 9.13
N GLN A 126 -1.91 24.79 10.19
CA GLN A 126 -3.12 25.38 10.74
C GLN A 126 -2.77 26.36 11.87
N ASN A 127 -2.80 27.68 11.60
CA ASN A 127 -2.56 28.70 12.61
C ASN A 127 -3.11 30.08 12.18
N PRO A 128 -4.10 30.69 12.94
CA PRO A 128 -4.85 30.09 14.05
C PRO A 128 -5.86 29.04 13.58
N ALA A 129 -6.54 28.38 14.51
CA ALA A 129 -7.56 27.38 14.23
C ALA A 129 -8.48 27.77 13.06
N GLY A 130 -8.67 26.85 12.11
CA GLY A 130 -9.43 27.03 10.87
C GLY A 130 -8.75 27.89 9.81
N THR A 131 -7.50 28.31 10.02
CA THR A 131 -6.71 29.09 9.03
C THR A 131 -5.49 28.29 8.58
N TYR A 132 -5.42 28.00 7.28
CA TYR A 132 -4.42 27.11 6.70
C TYR A 132 -3.46 27.88 5.79
N THR A 133 -2.16 27.76 6.02
CA THR A 133 -1.09 28.36 5.24
C THR A 133 -0.10 27.30 4.81
N GLU A 134 0.22 27.24 3.52
CA GLU A 134 1.14 26.23 2.98
C GLU A 134 2.54 26.80 2.74
N SER A 135 3.56 26.06 3.17
CA SER A 135 4.98 26.29 2.91
C SER A 135 5.64 25.04 2.35
N ILE A 136 6.59 25.22 1.43
CA ILE A 136 7.38 24.12 0.88
C ILE A 136 8.52 23.82 1.84
N LEU A 137 8.68 22.53 2.20
CA LEU A 137 9.75 22.05 3.07
C LEU A 137 10.97 21.59 2.27
N ALA A 138 10.74 20.93 1.13
CA ALA A 138 11.79 20.53 0.19
C ALA A 138 11.24 20.55 -1.24
N ASP A 139 11.94 21.18 -2.19
CA ASP A 139 11.48 21.48 -3.56
C ASP A 139 12.28 20.78 -4.67
N ASP A 140 13.14 19.84 -4.33
CA ASP A 140 14.01 19.11 -5.26
C ASP A 140 13.84 17.57 -5.14
N LEU A 141 12.63 17.13 -4.81
CA LEU A 141 12.25 15.72 -4.67
C LEU A 141 11.36 15.31 -5.85
N ILE A 142 11.95 14.72 -6.88
CA ILE A 142 11.21 14.39 -8.12
C ILE A 142 10.21 13.28 -7.87
N ALA A 143 8.91 13.58 -7.99
CA ALA A 143 7.81 12.65 -7.73
C ALA A 143 7.91 12.01 -6.32
N PRO A 144 7.81 12.78 -5.23
CA PRO A 144 7.77 12.23 -3.88
C PRO A 144 6.47 11.44 -3.68
N ALA A 145 6.57 10.17 -3.26
CA ALA A 145 5.44 9.26 -3.19
C ALA A 145 4.88 9.07 -1.78
N HIS A 146 5.74 9.09 -0.80
CA HIS A 146 5.39 8.84 0.59
C HIS A 146 6.22 9.71 1.53
N VAL A 147 5.63 10.13 2.64
CA VAL A 147 6.33 10.79 3.75
C VAL A 147 5.90 10.14 5.07
N GLN A 148 6.86 9.82 5.92
CA GLN A 148 6.64 9.47 7.32
C GLN A 148 7.29 10.55 8.20
N ILE A 149 6.59 10.99 9.25
CA ILE A 149 7.08 11.94 10.22
C ILE A 149 7.47 11.17 11.48
N ILE A 150 8.72 11.32 11.91
CA ILE A 150 9.31 10.61 13.04
C ILE A 150 10.52 11.40 13.58
N ASP A 151 10.82 11.31 14.86
CA ASP A 151 12.10 11.73 15.44
C ASP A 151 13.14 10.64 15.11
N PHE A 152 13.87 10.84 13.99
CA PHE A 152 14.73 9.81 13.42
C PHE A 152 16.07 9.66 14.14
N ASP A 153 16.62 10.76 14.62
CA ASP A 153 17.94 10.81 15.28
C ASP A 153 17.86 11.00 16.80
N PHE A 154 16.62 10.95 17.34
CA PHE A 154 16.32 11.05 18.78
C PHE A 154 16.77 12.35 19.42
N ASP A 155 16.77 13.46 18.68
CA ASP A 155 17.08 14.79 19.19
C ASP A 155 15.86 15.53 19.79
N GLY A 156 14.66 14.98 19.62
CA GLY A 156 13.39 15.48 20.11
C GLY A 156 12.57 16.26 19.10
N ASP A 157 13.09 16.50 17.90
CA ASP A 157 12.41 17.20 16.83
C ASP A 157 11.86 16.20 15.80
N LYS A 158 10.77 16.55 15.12
CA LYS A 158 10.16 15.66 14.11
C LYS A 158 10.84 15.85 12.75
N ASP A 159 11.40 14.78 12.22
CA ASP A 159 11.99 14.69 10.89
C ASP A 159 10.98 14.17 9.87
N LEU A 160 11.30 14.30 8.58
CA LEU A 160 10.51 13.77 7.49
C LEU A 160 11.31 12.76 6.67
N MET A 161 10.87 11.52 6.64
CA MET A 161 11.44 10.50 5.78
C MET A 161 10.61 10.37 4.52
N VAL A 162 11.25 10.49 3.34
CA VAL A 162 10.56 10.60 2.05
C VAL A 162 11.01 9.52 1.08
N GLY A 163 10.03 8.74 0.59
CA GLY A 163 10.18 7.86 -0.57
C GLY A 163 9.99 8.64 -1.88
N VAL A 164 10.97 8.54 -2.79
CA VAL A 164 10.99 9.32 -4.04
C VAL A 164 10.95 8.38 -5.23
N LEU A 165 9.91 8.48 -6.07
CA LEU A 165 9.77 7.68 -7.29
C LEU A 165 10.74 8.09 -8.40
N GLY A 166 11.04 9.37 -8.54
CA GLY A 166 11.72 9.93 -9.70
C GLY A 166 10.85 10.05 -10.95
N MET A 167 9.75 9.30 -11.03
CA MET A 167 8.70 9.37 -12.07
C MET A 167 7.45 8.61 -11.60
N LEU A 168 6.28 9.20 -11.78
CA LEU A 168 5.00 8.58 -11.39
C LEU A 168 4.67 7.32 -12.23
N PHE A 169 4.77 7.44 -13.56
CA PHE A 169 4.34 6.36 -14.47
C PHE A 169 5.31 5.17 -14.50
N PRO A 170 4.81 3.97 -14.91
CA PRO A 170 5.60 2.74 -14.95
C PRO A 170 6.96 2.91 -15.63
N ASN A 171 8.03 2.51 -14.94
CA ASN A 171 9.41 2.68 -15.39
C ASN A 171 10.32 1.68 -14.66
N ASN A 172 11.36 1.20 -15.34
CA ASN A 172 12.41 0.34 -14.78
C ASN A 172 13.75 1.06 -14.56
N ASP A 173 13.79 2.36 -14.84
CA ASP A 173 15.00 3.15 -14.62
C ASP A 173 15.28 3.28 -13.11
N ARG A 174 16.56 3.23 -12.74
CA ARG A 174 16.99 3.42 -11.37
C ARG A 174 17.10 4.93 -11.06
N ILE A 175 15.93 5.54 -10.84
CA ILE A 175 15.74 6.97 -10.63
C ILE A 175 15.15 7.31 -9.26
N GLY A 176 14.82 6.28 -8.46
CA GLY A 176 14.30 6.42 -7.12
C GLY A 176 15.38 6.80 -6.10
N SER A 177 14.94 7.33 -4.98
CA SER A 177 15.78 7.63 -3.82
C SER A 177 15.00 7.57 -2.51
N VAL A 178 15.74 7.41 -1.42
CA VAL A 178 15.25 7.59 -0.04
C VAL A 178 15.96 8.82 0.53
N VAL A 179 15.18 9.74 1.08
CA VAL A 179 15.65 11.00 1.62
C VAL A 179 15.11 11.19 3.03
N ILE A 180 15.95 11.66 3.94
CA ILE A 180 15.54 12.17 5.25
C ILE A 180 15.77 13.67 5.28
N LEU A 181 14.78 14.40 5.71
CA LEU A 181 14.82 15.83 5.96
C LEU A 181 14.90 16.00 7.47
N GLU A 182 16.13 16.15 7.99
CA GLU A 182 16.43 16.38 9.40
C GLU A 182 15.98 17.78 9.81
N ASN A 183 15.17 17.89 10.84
CA ASN A 183 14.71 19.15 11.40
C ASN A 183 15.74 19.72 12.38
N ASP A 184 16.03 21.00 12.31
CA ASP A 184 16.96 21.67 13.23
C ASP A 184 16.26 22.25 14.48
N GLY A 185 15.01 21.85 14.76
CA GLY A 185 14.16 22.37 15.83
C GLY A 185 13.59 23.77 15.57
N GLN A 186 13.80 24.31 14.38
CA GLN A 186 13.24 25.59 13.92
C GLN A 186 12.50 25.45 12.59
N PHE A 187 12.18 24.20 12.20
CA PHE A 187 11.55 23.84 10.93
C PHE A 187 12.39 24.22 9.70
N ASN A 188 13.73 24.30 9.84
CA ASN A 188 14.63 24.29 8.70
C ASN A 188 15.12 22.85 8.53
N PHE A 189 14.93 22.30 7.34
CA PHE A 189 15.21 20.89 7.07
C PHE A 189 16.54 20.72 6.34
N ILE A 190 17.42 19.88 6.90
CA ILE A 190 18.68 19.47 6.30
C ILE A 190 18.44 18.17 5.53
N LYS A 191 18.74 18.15 4.23
CA LYS A 191 18.48 16.98 3.39
C LYS A 191 19.62 15.97 3.43
N HIS A 192 19.33 14.74 3.86
CA HIS A 192 20.21 13.59 3.78
C HIS A 192 19.69 12.62 2.71
N VAL A 193 20.52 12.30 1.72
CA VAL A 193 20.19 11.29 0.70
C VAL A 193 20.73 9.96 1.18
N ILE A 194 19.84 9.08 1.64
CA ILE A 194 20.18 7.77 2.24
C ILE A 194 20.50 6.76 1.15
N ALA A 195 19.71 6.73 0.09
CA ALA A 195 19.92 5.89 -1.08
C ALA A 195 19.48 6.63 -2.34
N GLU A 196 20.22 6.47 -3.43
CA GLU A 196 19.89 7.05 -4.74
C GLU A 196 20.21 6.10 -5.88
N LYS A 197 19.66 6.37 -7.07
CA LYS A 197 19.86 5.52 -8.27
C LYS A 197 19.44 4.07 -8.02
N ILE A 198 18.38 3.90 -7.26
CA ILE A 198 17.70 2.64 -6.98
C ILE A 198 16.39 2.56 -7.78
N ALA A 199 15.68 1.44 -7.75
CA ALA A 199 14.33 1.38 -8.31
C ALA A 199 13.42 2.40 -7.61
N ARG A 200 12.34 2.81 -8.26
CA ARG A 200 11.42 3.86 -7.77
C ARG A 200 10.93 3.53 -6.37
N VAL A 201 11.10 4.43 -5.40
CA VAL A 201 10.68 4.21 -4.02
C VAL A 201 9.24 4.71 -3.85
N SER A 202 8.32 3.76 -3.63
CA SER A 202 6.90 4.02 -3.41
C SER A 202 6.55 4.24 -1.95
N ASP A 203 7.27 3.56 -1.04
CA ASP A 203 7.04 3.66 0.40
C ASP A 203 8.33 3.41 1.19
N VAL A 204 8.43 4.03 2.35
CA VAL A 204 9.54 3.87 3.30
C VAL A 204 9.04 4.05 4.72
N ARG A 205 9.47 3.16 5.64
CA ARG A 205 9.13 3.19 7.06
C ARG A 205 10.39 3.06 7.91
N ALA A 206 10.38 3.67 9.10
CA ALA A 206 11.48 3.57 10.06
C ALA A 206 11.09 2.74 11.29
N GLY A 207 12.06 1.99 11.81
CA GLY A 207 11.99 1.23 13.04
C GLY A 207 13.34 0.64 13.39
N ASP A 208 13.61 0.36 14.65
CA ASP A 208 14.82 -0.33 15.12
C ASP A 208 14.69 -1.82 14.77
N LEU A 209 15.22 -2.23 13.61
CA LEU A 209 15.00 -3.55 13.02
C LEU A 209 16.07 -4.58 13.44
N ASP A 210 17.16 -4.15 14.08
CA ASP A 210 18.19 -5.05 14.60
C ASP A 210 18.42 -4.91 16.11
N ASN A 211 17.62 -4.07 16.78
CA ASN A 211 17.66 -3.82 18.23
C ASN A 211 18.97 -3.20 18.70
N ASP A 212 19.62 -2.39 17.87
CA ASP A 212 20.85 -1.68 18.23
C ASP A 212 20.59 -0.27 18.81
N GLY A 213 19.34 0.22 18.71
CA GLY A 213 18.84 1.49 19.24
C GLY A 213 18.87 2.63 18.24
N ASP A 214 19.32 2.42 17.01
CA ASP A 214 19.23 3.37 15.90
C ASP A 214 17.99 3.04 15.01
N MET A 215 17.39 4.05 14.35
CA MET A 215 16.28 3.80 13.43
C MET A 215 16.79 3.30 12.08
N ASP A 216 16.33 2.14 11.68
CA ASP A 216 16.52 1.53 10.36
C ASP A 216 15.35 1.83 9.43
N LEU A 217 15.45 1.41 8.16
CA LEU A 217 14.41 1.66 7.15
C LEU A 217 13.96 0.36 6.47
N ALA A 218 12.64 0.16 6.38
CA ALA A 218 12.02 -0.75 5.42
C ALA A 218 11.65 0.02 4.16
N VAL A 219 11.97 -0.49 2.96
CA VAL A 219 11.83 0.24 1.70
C VAL A 219 11.15 -0.61 0.63
N ALA A 220 10.04 -0.11 0.10
CA ALA A 220 9.39 -0.63 -1.10
C ALA A 220 9.96 0.04 -2.35
N GLN A 221 10.70 -0.72 -3.16
CA GLN A 221 11.26 -0.26 -4.43
C GLN A 221 10.43 -0.81 -5.59
N PHE A 222 9.54 0.00 -6.11
CA PHE A 222 8.51 -0.37 -7.10
C PHE A 222 9.10 -0.66 -8.48
N GLY A 223 10.04 -1.28 -8.85
CA GLY A 223 10.38 -1.56 -10.26
C GLY A 223 9.22 -2.23 -11.00
N TYR A 224 8.89 -1.78 -12.20
CA TYR A 224 7.78 -2.32 -13.00
C TYR A 224 7.98 -3.81 -13.32
N ASP A 225 9.18 -4.20 -13.75
CA ASP A 225 9.59 -5.60 -13.93
C ASP A 225 10.74 -6.00 -12.98
N ASP A 226 11.35 -5.04 -12.27
CA ASP A 226 12.59 -5.24 -11.52
C ASP A 226 12.55 -4.44 -10.21
N GLY A 227 11.68 -4.85 -9.28
CA GLY A 227 11.48 -4.26 -7.97
C GLY A 227 12.16 -5.04 -6.84
N GLU A 228 12.26 -4.40 -5.69
CA GLU A 228 12.92 -5.00 -4.53
C GLU A 228 12.25 -4.52 -3.23
N THR A 229 12.06 -5.41 -2.26
CA THR A 229 11.84 -5.02 -0.86
C THR A 229 13.18 -5.07 -0.14
N ARG A 230 13.51 -3.98 0.56
CA ARG A 230 14.80 -3.86 1.23
C ARG A 230 14.67 -3.41 2.68
N TRP A 231 15.63 -3.82 3.47
CA TRP A 231 16.00 -3.23 4.73
C TRP A 231 17.27 -2.41 4.54
N ILE A 232 17.30 -1.18 5.07
CA ILE A 232 18.47 -0.31 5.09
C ILE A 232 18.85 -0.09 6.54
N GLU A 233 19.92 -0.76 6.95
CA GLU A 233 20.52 -0.73 8.28
C GLU A 233 21.21 0.62 8.51
N ASN A 234 20.92 1.27 9.63
CA ASN A 234 21.58 2.49 10.09
C ASN A 234 22.80 2.08 10.95
N LEU A 235 23.99 2.42 10.51
CA LEU A 235 25.25 2.14 11.21
C LEU A 235 25.71 3.32 12.08
N GLY A 236 24.82 4.30 12.31
CA GLY A 236 25.13 5.54 13.02
C GLY A 236 25.88 6.56 12.16
N ASN A 237 25.87 7.83 12.61
CA ASN A 237 26.55 8.95 11.92
C ASN A 237 26.16 9.10 10.44
N TRP A 238 24.88 8.93 10.10
CA TRP A 238 24.33 9.00 8.74
C TRP A 238 25.02 8.04 7.75
N THR A 239 25.45 6.87 8.25
CA THR A 239 26.04 5.81 7.44
C THR A 239 25.09 4.63 7.40
N PHE A 240 24.75 4.16 6.20
CA PHE A 240 23.73 3.15 5.99
C PHE A 240 24.24 1.98 5.14
N GLN A 241 23.68 0.80 5.40
CA GLN A 241 23.95 -0.40 4.62
C GLN A 241 22.63 -1.03 4.14
N SER A 242 22.51 -1.28 2.84
CA SER A 242 21.26 -1.80 2.25
C SER A 242 21.32 -3.31 2.06
N HIS A 243 20.30 -4.00 2.57
CA HIS A 243 20.11 -5.45 2.49
C HIS A 243 18.87 -5.78 1.67
N MET A 244 18.99 -6.67 0.70
CA MET A 244 17.85 -7.11 -0.10
C MET A 244 17.10 -8.22 0.63
N LEU A 245 15.82 -7.99 0.93
CA LEU A 245 14.93 -9.00 1.52
C LEU A 245 14.33 -9.88 0.43
N GLN A 246 13.82 -9.27 -0.63
CA GLN A 246 13.22 -9.99 -1.75
C GLN A 246 13.32 -9.20 -3.05
N HIS A 247 13.49 -9.92 -4.16
CA HIS A 247 13.52 -9.37 -5.50
C HIS A 247 12.26 -9.79 -6.25
N LEU A 248 11.23 -8.94 -6.18
CA LEU A 248 9.96 -9.05 -6.91
C LEU A 248 9.62 -7.69 -7.50
N SER A 249 9.01 -7.68 -8.69
CA SER A 249 8.43 -6.45 -9.23
C SER A 249 7.25 -5.98 -8.37
N GLY A 250 7.05 -4.67 -8.31
CA GLY A 250 5.85 -4.07 -7.74
C GLY A 250 5.68 -3.98 -6.23
N PRO A 251 6.72 -3.96 -5.35
CA PRO A 251 6.49 -3.55 -3.97
C PRO A 251 5.92 -2.13 -3.93
N VAL A 252 4.71 -1.98 -3.36
CA VAL A 252 3.97 -0.71 -3.31
C VAL A 252 4.02 -0.09 -1.92
N ASN A 253 3.81 -0.91 -0.89
CA ASN A 253 3.86 -0.47 0.50
C ASN A 253 4.74 -1.39 1.35
N VAL A 254 5.26 -0.81 2.41
CA VAL A 254 5.87 -1.52 3.54
C VAL A 254 5.30 -0.97 4.85
N GLU A 255 5.18 -1.83 5.85
CA GLU A 255 4.84 -1.48 7.23
C GLU A 255 5.79 -2.22 8.17
N ILE A 256 6.01 -1.66 9.36
CA ILE A 256 6.86 -2.25 10.40
C ILE A 256 6.02 -2.51 11.64
N VAL A 257 6.08 -3.73 12.17
CA VAL A 257 5.30 -4.18 13.32
C VAL A 257 5.90 -5.45 13.91
N ASP A 258 5.80 -5.66 15.21
CA ASP A 258 6.02 -6.96 15.86
C ASP A 258 4.75 -7.81 15.68
N ILE A 259 4.65 -8.58 14.58
CA ILE A 259 3.41 -9.27 14.18
C ILE A 259 3.24 -10.62 14.87
N ASP A 260 4.31 -11.20 15.42
CA ASP A 260 4.28 -12.50 16.07
C ASP A 260 4.57 -12.43 17.59
N PHE A 261 4.74 -11.19 18.11
CA PHE A 261 4.91 -10.87 19.53
C PHE A 261 6.18 -11.43 20.16
N ASP A 262 7.25 -11.51 19.40
CA ASP A 262 8.56 -11.96 19.90
C ASP A 262 9.47 -10.82 20.35
N ASN A 263 9.04 -9.57 20.20
CA ASN A 263 9.67 -8.27 20.46
C ASN A 263 10.75 -7.87 19.44
N ASP A 264 10.85 -8.55 18.31
CA ASP A 264 11.61 -8.10 17.16
C ASP A 264 10.64 -7.48 16.12
N LEU A 265 10.99 -6.34 15.53
CA LEU A 265 10.12 -5.71 14.54
C LEU A 265 10.22 -6.41 13.20
N ASP A 266 9.06 -6.80 12.65
CA ASP A 266 8.90 -7.42 11.35
C ASP A 266 8.59 -6.40 10.26
N ILE A 267 8.72 -6.80 8.99
CA ILE A 267 8.37 -5.97 7.84
C ILE A 267 7.24 -6.64 7.06
N ILE A 268 6.12 -5.93 6.88
CA ILE A 268 5.05 -6.35 5.97
C ILE A 268 5.19 -5.60 4.66
N SER A 269 5.07 -6.29 3.51
CA SER A 269 5.13 -5.65 2.19
C SER A 269 3.98 -6.10 1.31
N LEU A 270 3.30 -5.12 0.71
CA LEU A 270 2.37 -5.34 -0.38
C LEU A 270 3.13 -5.33 -1.70
N VAL A 271 3.07 -6.43 -2.43
CA VAL A 271 3.69 -6.59 -3.74
C VAL A 271 2.60 -6.70 -4.79
N SER A 272 2.52 -5.73 -5.68
CA SER A 272 1.55 -5.62 -6.77
C SER A 272 2.06 -6.25 -8.08
N GLN A 273 1.64 -5.74 -9.21
CA GLN A 273 1.95 -6.23 -10.55
C GLN A 273 1.48 -7.68 -10.74
N GLU A 274 2.25 -8.55 -11.37
CA GLU A 274 1.90 -9.95 -11.59
C GLU A 274 1.85 -10.80 -10.30
N TRP A 275 2.31 -10.27 -9.16
CA TRP A 275 2.36 -11.02 -7.90
C TRP A 275 1.07 -10.91 -7.09
N GLU A 276 0.58 -9.70 -6.85
CA GLU A 276 -0.63 -9.40 -6.08
C GLU A 276 -0.65 -10.14 -4.73
N GLU A 277 0.40 -9.95 -3.94
CA GLU A 277 0.69 -10.71 -2.72
C GLU A 277 1.11 -9.80 -1.57
N ILE A 278 0.82 -10.26 -0.34
CA ILE A 278 1.26 -9.63 0.91
C ILE A 278 2.23 -10.58 1.59
N TYR A 279 3.45 -10.11 1.80
CA TYR A 279 4.50 -10.81 2.52
C TYR A 279 4.71 -10.22 3.90
N CYS A 280 5.07 -11.07 4.87
CA CYS A 280 5.75 -10.68 6.07
C CYS A 280 7.18 -11.21 6.03
N TYR A 281 8.14 -10.36 6.29
CA TYR A 281 9.53 -10.74 6.53
C TYR A 281 9.70 -10.82 8.04
N ILE A 282 9.64 -12.04 8.57
CA ILE A 282 9.78 -12.31 10.00
C ILE A 282 11.22 -12.08 10.39
N ASN A 283 11.43 -11.25 11.37
CA ASN A 283 12.72 -10.96 11.96
C ASN A 283 13.04 -12.03 13.01
N GLU A 284 14.05 -12.84 12.77
CA GLU A 284 14.51 -13.86 13.75
C GLU A 284 15.54 -13.27 14.74
N GLY A 285 15.56 -11.94 14.89
CA GLY A 285 16.49 -11.16 15.68
C GLY A 285 17.76 -10.76 14.91
N ASN A 286 18.35 -9.63 15.30
CA ASN A 286 19.56 -9.06 14.72
C ASN A 286 19.49 -8.85 13.18
N GLY A 287 18.35 -8.40 12.66
CA GLY A 287 18.17 -8.13 11.25
C GLY A 287 18.20 -9.36 10.34
N GLN A 288 17.86 -10.53 10.84
CA GLN A 288 17.77 -11.76 10.04
C GLN A 288 16.31 -12.05 9.66
N PHE A 289 15.95 -11.71 8.44
CA PHE A 289 14.59 -11.80 7.96
C PHE A 289 14.29 -13.06 7.16
N GLN A 290 13.10 -13.67 7.41
CA GLN A 290 12.58 -14.81 6.66
C GLN A 290 11.27 -14.42 5.97
N PRO A 291 11.18 -14.51 4.63
CA PRO A 291 9.95 -14.17 3.92
C PRO A 291 8.86 -15.21 4.16
N ASN A 292 7.69 -14.76 4.58
CA ASN A 292 6.47 -15.55 4.74
C ASN A 292 5.33 -14.93 3.95
N LEU A 293 4.67 -15.70 3.08
CA LEU A 293 3.51 -15.24 2.31
C LEU A 293 2.27 -15.30 3.20
N LEU A 294 1.70 -14.15 3.54
CA LEU A 294 0.48 -14.05 4.33
C LEU A 294 -0.76 -14.28 3.46
N TRP A 295 -0.82 -13.61 2.31
CA TRP A 295 -1.95 -13.71 1.39
C TRP A 295 -1.53 -13.43 -0.06
N GLY A 296 -2.30 -13.93 -1.04
CA GLY A 296 -2.07 -13.63 -2.44
C GLY A 296 -3.26 -13.94 -3.32
N SER A 297 -3.48 -13.11 -4.35
CA SER A 297 -4.49 -13.30 -5.36
C SER A 297 -3.99 -14.22 -6.49
N SER A 298 -4.88 -15.05 -7.03
CA SER A 298 -4.60 -15.77 -8.28
C SER A 298 -4.90 -14.93 -9.54
N ASN A 299 -5.47 -13.74 -9.36
CA ASN A 299 -5.73 -12.78 -10.43
C ASN A 299 -4.55 -11.81 -10.51
N GLN A 300 -3.72 -11.93 -11.54
CA GLN A 300 -2.57 -11.04 -11.78
C GLN A 300 -2.98 -9.59 -12.10
N ASP A 301 -4.26 -9.35 -12.32
CA ASP A 301 -4.88 -8.04 -12.59
C ASP A 301 -5.77 -7.64 -11.39
N TYR A 302 -5.36 -8.03 -10.17
CA TYR A 302 -6.16 -7.75 -8.98
C TYR A 302 -6.15 -6.28 -8.61
N GLY A 303 -5.02 -5.59 -8.82
CA GLY A 303 -4.86 -4.16 -8.68
C GLY A 303 -4.55 -3.71 -7.26
N SER A 304 -3.68 -4.43 -6.57
CA SER A 304 -3.21 -4.07 -5.21
C SER A 304 -2.73 -2.63 -5.14
N SER A 305 -3.28 -1.84 -4.23
CA SER A 305 -3.08 -0.39 -4.20
C SER A 305 -2.66 0.18 -2.85
N GLY A 306 -2.96 -0.48 -1.75
CA GLY A 306 -2.58 0.03 -0.44
C GLY A 306 -2.90 -0.93 0.71
N ILE A 307 -2.08 -0.87 1.77
CA ILE A 307 -2.33 -1.51 3.06
C ILE A 307 -2.26 -0.48 4.20
N ALA A 308 -2.86 -0.83 5.32
CA ALA A 308 -2.67 -0.19 6.62
C ALA A 308 -2.81 -1.25 7.71
N LEU A 309 -2.06 -1.11 8.79
CA LEU A 309 -2.15 -2.00 9.95
C LEU A 309 -3.08 -1.37 10.99
N PHE A 310 -3.93 -2.17 11.58
CA PHE A 310 -4.81 -1.77 12.65
C PHE A 310 -5.51 -2.98 13.27
N ASP A 311 -5.53 -3.10 14.59
CA ASP A 311 -6.32 -4.10 15.33
C ASP A 311 -7.82 -3.76 15.20
N LEU A 312 -8.46 -4.25 14.12
CA LEU A 312 -9.79 -3.83 13.72
C LEU A 312 -10.88 -4.44 14.60
N ASP A 313 -10.70 -5.68 15.05
CA ASP A 313 -11.67 -6.37 15.91
C ASP A 313 -11.34 -6.28 17.40
N GLN A 314 -10.27 -5.55 17.75
CA GLN A 314 -9.82 -5.27 19.10
C GLN A 314 -9.50 -6.52 19.93
N ASP A 315 -8.95 -7.54 19.26
CA ASP A 315 -8.53 -8.79 19.91
C ASP A 315 -7.07 -8.76 20.39
N GLY A 316 -6.33 -7.71 20.04
CA GLY A 316 -4.96 -7.43 20.45
C GLY A 316 -3.92 -7.82 19.40
N ASP A 317 -4.32 -8.38 18.26
CA ASP A 317 -3.47 -8.76 17.14
C ASP A 317 -3.62 -7.72 16.00
N GLU A 318 -2.52 -7.22 15.44
CA GLU A 318 -2.59 -6.29 14.30
C GLU A 318 -3.11 -6.98 13.04
N ASP A 319 -4.16 -6.41 12.45
CA ASP A 319 -4.76 -6.82 11.19
C ASP A 319 -4.21 -6.04 10.00
N ILE A 320 -4.52 -6.47 8.78
CA ILE A 320 -4.16 -5.76 7.57
C ILE A 320 -5.41 -5.28 6.85
N LEU A 321 -5.64 -3.97 6.85
CA LEU A 321 -6.60 -3.33 5.96
C LEU A 321 -5.97 -3.23 4.56
N TYR A 322 -6.75 -3.55 3.52
CA TYR A 322 -6.21 -3.70 2.19
C TYR A 322 -7.14 -3.15 1.11
N THR A 323 -6.60 -2.43 0.14
CA THR A 323 -7.30 -1.95 -1.05
C THR A 323 -6.71 -2.53 -2.33
N ASN A 324 -7.57 -2.76 -3.32
CA ASN A 324 -7.16 -3.23 -4.64
C ASN A 324 -7.88 -2.44 -5.74
N GLY A 325 -7.46 -1.21 -5.95
CA GLY A 325 -8.09 -0.30 -6.91
C GLY A 325 -7.12 0.28 -7.93
N ASP A 326 -5.88 -0.19 -7.96
CA ASP A 326 -4.91 0.27 -8.95
C ASP A 326 -5.35 -0.02 -10.38
N ALA A 327 -5.22 0.98 -11.23
CA ALA A 327 -5.51 0.90 -12.65
C ALA A 327 -4.56 1.76 -13.50
N PHE A 328 -3.37 2.08 -12.99
CA PHE A 328 -2.37 2.87 -13.71
C PHE A 328 -1.88 2.20 -15.01
N ASP A 329 -1.95 0.87 -15.09
CA ASP A 329 -1.51 0.10 -16.26
C ASP A 329 -2.46 0.19 -17.45
N TYR A 330 -3.63 0.79 -17.27
CA TYR A 330 -4.65 0.90 -18.33
C TYR A 330 -4.70 2.30 -18.94
N MET A 331 -4.88 2.35 -20.27
CA MET A 331 -5.02 3.63 -20.98
C MET A 331 -6.33 3.66 -21.79
N PRO A 332 -7.36 4.43 -21.35
CA PRO A 332 -7.42 5.18 -20.10
C PRO A 332 -7.51 4.23 -18.89
N PRO A 333 -7.08 4.70 -17.71
CA PRO A 333 -7.30 3.96 -16.48
C PRO A 333 -8.77 3.64 -16.26
N GLN A 334 -9.08 2.41 -15.92
CA GLN A 334 -10.46 1.96 -15.70
C GLN A 334 -10.53 1.01 -14.52
N GLY A 335 -11.35 1.37 -13.54
CA GLY A 335 -11.60 0.49 -12.41
C GLY A 335 -12.21 -0.86 -12.83
N ARG A 336 -11.94 -1.89 -12.05
CA ARG A 336 -12.39 -3.26 -12.28
C ARG A 336 -13.52 -3.64 -11.32
N PRO A 337 -14.38 -4.60 -11.71
CA PRO A 337 -15.53 -5.02 -10.88
C PRO A 337 -15.10 -5.75 -9.59
N TRP A 338 -13.87 -6.21 -9.51
CA TRP A 338 -13.30 -6.85 -8.32
C TRP A 338 -12.53 -5.89 -7.41
N HIS A 339 -12.45 -4.59 -7.76
CA HIS A 339 -11.86 -3.58 -6.88
C HIS A 339 -12.70 -3.36 -5.62
N GLY A 340 -12.04 -3.10 -4.50
CA GLY A 340 -12.74 -2.89 -3.23
C GLY A 340 -11.84 -2.72 -2.03
N VAL A 341 -12.46 -2.82 -0.87
CA VAL A 341 -11.79 -2.78 0.44
C VAL A 341 -11.88 -4.16 1.07
N GLN A 342 -10.79 -4.63 1.62
CA GLN A 342 -10.63 -5.94 2.26
C GLN A 342 -9.99 -5.79 3.63
N TRP A 343 -10.15 -6.83 4.41
CA TRP A 343 -9.54 -7.02 5.71
C TRP A 343 -8.95 -8.44 5.77
N LEU A 344 -7.68 -8.52 6.11
CA LEU A 344 -7.03 -9.76 6.50
C LEU A 344 -6.99 -9.78 8.02
N GLU A 345 -7.88 -10.54 8.60
CA GLU A 345 -8.01 -10.73 10.03
C GLU A 345 -6.87 -11.63 10.52
N ASN A 346 -6.06 -11.14 11.46
CA ASN A 346 -5.02 -11.92 12.10
C ASN A 346 -5.66 -12.87 13.13
N LYS A 347 -5.46 -14.15 12.96
CA LYS A 347 -5.97 -15.19 13.88
C LYS A 347 -4.87 -15.76 14.79
N GLY A 348 -3.77 -15.02 14.90
CA GLY A 348 -2.58 -15.46 15.61
C GLY A 348 -1.72 -16.46 14.83
N ASN A 349 -0.45 -16.57 15.22
CA ASN A 349 0.52 -17.48 14.59
C ASN A 349 0.65 -17.27 13.07
N LEU A 350 0.62 -16.02 12.59
CA LEU A 350 0.71 -15.64 11.19
C LEU A 350 -0.36 -16.29 10.29
N ASN A 351 -1.51 -16.59 10.85
CA ASN A 351 -2.64 -17.14 10.13
C ASN A 351 -3.68 -16.07 9.88
N PHE A 352 -3.81 -15.61 8.65
CA PHE A 352 -4.72 -14.54 8.25
C PHE A 352 -5.96 -15.07 7.54
N GLU A 353 -7.15 -14.59 7.94
CA GLU A 353 -8.41 -14.86 7.27
C GLU A 353 -8.82 -13.67 6.40
N PHE A 354 -9.08 -13.91 5.11
CA PHE A 354 -9.45 -12.86 4.17
C PHE A 354 -10.95 -12.56 4.22
N HIS A 355 -11.29 -11.29 4.44
CA HIS A 355 -12.64 -10.74 4.40
C HIS A 355 -12.74 -9.65 3.34
N ARG A 356 -13.69 -9.78 2.42
CA ARG A 356 -14.05 -8.69 1.53
C ARG A 356 -15.12 -7.82 2.18
N LEU A 357 -14.79 -6.56 2.48
CA LEU A 357 -15.70 -5.66 3.18
C LEU A 357 -16.68 -5.00 2.24
N CYS A 358 -16.22 -4.53 1.06
CA CYS A 358 -17.11 -3.98 0.05
C CYS A 358 -16.53 -4.02 -1.37
N ASN A 359 -17.42 -3.84 -2.37
CA ASN A 359 -17.02 -3.47 -3.72
C ASN A 359 -16.89 -1.95 -3.79
N PHE A 360 -15.71 -1.46 -4.17
CA PHE A 360 -15.47 -0.05 -4.39
C PHE A 360 -14.45 0.13 -5.52
N THR A 361 -14.97 0.47 -6.69
CA THR A 361 -14.18 0.58 -7.91
C THR A 361 -13.09 1.63 -7.76
N GLY A 362 -11.83 1.25 -7.99
CA GLY A 362 -10.70 2.15 -7.90
C GLY A 362 -10.28 2.55 -6.48
N ALA A 363 -10.64 1.77 -5.46
CA ALA A 363 -10.24 2.00 -4.07
C ALA A 363 -8.71 2.00 -3.92
N THR A 364 -8.12 3.09 -3.44
CA THR A 364 -6.66 3.26 -3.37
C THR A 364 -6.13 3.42 -1.96
N ASN A 365 -6.97 3.81 -1.02
CA ASN A 365 -6.58 4.01 0.36
C ASN A 365 -7.74 3.66 1.29
N VAL A 366 -7.42 3.13 2.48
CA VAL A 366 -8.36 2.84 3.56
C VAL A 366 -7.74 3.23 4.89
N ARG A 367 -8.53 3.88 5.78
CA ARG A 367 -8.11 4.27 7.12
C ARG A 367 -9.19 3.96 8.14
N PRO A 368 -8.83 3.49 9.34
CA PRO A 368 -9.75 3.31 10.46
C PRO A 368 -10.10 4.66 11.10
N ALA A 369 -11.33 4.82 11.52
CA ALA A 369 -11.80 5.97 12.29
C ALA A 369 -13.17 5.67 12.89
N ASP A 370 -13.42 6.07 14.15
CA ASP A 370 -14.78 6.13 14.72
C ASP A 370 -15.44 7.42 14.23
N LEU A 371 -16.16 7.36 13.11
CA LEU A 371 -16.72 8.55 12.47
C LEU A 371 -18.02 9.02 13.10
N ASP A 372 -18.79 8.14 13.70
CA ASP A 372 -20.09 8.48 14.26
C ASP A 372 -20.12 8.47 15.79
N ASN A 373 -18.94 8.29 16.39
CA ASN A 373 -18.66 8.37 17.82
C ASN A 373 -19.49 7.37 18.65
N ASP A 374 -19.62 6.13 18.12
CA ASP A 374 -20.32 5.04 18.82
C ASP A 374 -19.37 4.02 19.47
N ASN A 375 -18.06 4.23 19.36
CA ASN A 375 -16.93 3.42 19.81
C ASN A 375 -16.71 2.10 19.05
N ASP A 376 -17.42 1.87 17.95
CA ASP A 376 -17.07 0.83 16.99
C ASP A 376 -16.17 1.46 15.90
N ILE A 377 -15.08 0.80 15.54
CA ILE A 377 -14.15 1.34 14.53
C ILE A 377 -14.76 1.17 13.15
N ASP A 378 -14.96 2.29 12.48
CA ASP A 378 -15.37 2.39 11.09
C ASP A 378 -14.15 2.45 10.15
N LEU A 379 -14.40 2.43 8.84
CA LEU A 379 -13.36 2.63 7.84
C LEU A 379 -13.78 3.71 6.84
N ILE A 380 -12.86 4.59 6.50
CA ILE A 380 -13.00 5.48 5.36
C ILE A 380 -12.17 4.98 4.19
N SER A 381 -12.65 5.20 2.96
CA SER A 381 -11.89 4.84 1.75
C SER A 381 -12.19 5.77 0.60
N VAL A 382 -11.17 6.01 -0.22
CA VAL A 382 -11.23 6.89 -1.39
C VAL A 382 -10.90 6.15 -2.67
N SER A 383 -11.30 6.73 -3.81
CA SER A 383 -11.11 6.15 -5.13
C SER A 383 -10.41 7.10 -6.09
N ALA A 384 -9.31 6.63 -6.70
CA ALA A 384 -8.62 7.34 -7.77
C ALA A 384 -9.08 6.92 -9.18
N PHE A 385 -9.57 5.69 -9.36
CA PHE A 385 -9.81 5.08 -10.68
C PHE A 385 -11.23 4.57 -10.90
N ASN A 386 -12.24 5.32 -10.45
CA ASN A 386 -13.63 4.94 -10.68
C ASN A 386 -14.09 5.23 -12.13
N ILE A 387 -15.31 4.84 -12.46
CA ILE A 387 -15.93 5.08 -13.77
C ILE A 387 -16.62 6.44 -13.71
N TRP A 388 -15.85 7.51 -13.86
CA TRP A 388 -16.28 8.89 -13.57
C TRP A 388 -17.38 9.44 -14.48
N ASP A 389 -17.66 8.81 -15.62
CA ASP A 389 -18.79 9.16 -16.51
C ASP A 389 -20.14 8.63 -15.98
N ARG A 390 -20.14 7.83 -14.92
CA ARG A 390 -21.34 7.34 -14.27
C ARG A 390 -21.73 8.26 -13.10
N PRO A 391 -22.98 8.75 -13.05
CA PRO A 391 -23.41 9.65 -11.98
C PRO A 391 -23.36 9.05 -10.57
N GLU A 392 -23.40 7.72 -10.46
CA GLU A 392 -23.37 6.98 -9.21
C GLU A 392 -21.96 6.68 -8.68
N SER A 393 -20.90 7.03 -9.42
CA SER A 393 -19.53 6.76 -9.02
C SER A 393 -19.12 7.63 -7.83
N ALA A 394 -18.99 7.00 -6.65
CA ALA A 394 -18.47 7.65 -5.46
C ALA A 394 -16.95 7.83 -5.55
N SER A 395 -16.43 8.93 -5.00
CA SER A 395 -14.99 9.16 -4.80
C SER A 395 -14.56 8.94 -3.36
N PHE A 396 -15.49 9.05 -2.42
CA PHE A 396 -15.27 8.92 -1.00
C PHE A 396 -16.43 8.16 -0.36
N ILE A 397 -16.11 7.11 0.39
CA ILE A 397 -17.07 6.26 1.10
C ILE A 397 -16.68 6.08 2.57
N TRP A 398 -17.65 5.71 3.34
CA TRP A 398 -17.56 5.25 4.72
C TRP A 398 -18.10 3.82 4.79
N LEU A 399 -17.39 2.94 5.48
CA LEU A 399 -17.84 1.62 5.89
C LEU A 399 -18.19 1.70 7.36
N GLU A 400 -19.49 1.93 7.66
CA GLU A 400 -19.99 1.96 9.01
C GLU A 400 -19.94 0.56 9.62
N ASN A 401 -19.25 0.42 10.73
CA ASN A 401 -19.29 -0.77 11.57
C ASN A 401 -20.53 -0.71 12.45
N THR A 402 -21.49 -1.56 12.22
CA THR A 402 -22.74 -1.62 13.01
C THR A 402 -22.64 -2.57 14.20
N GLY A 403 -21.42 -2.83 14.66
CA GLY A 403 -21.07 -3.79 15.68
C GLY A 403 -20.83 -5.19 15.13
N LYS A 404 -20.00 -5.97 15.84
CA LYS A 404 -19.63 -7.34 15.48
C LYS A 404 -19.03 -7.49 14.10
N MET A 405 -18.22 -6.53 13.68
CA MET A 405 -17.54 -6.52 12.39
C MET A 405 -18.50 -6.65 11.20
N GLN A 406 -19.66 -6.00 11.29
CA GLN A 406 -20.64 -5.93 10.22
C GLN A 406 -20.62 -4.54 9.61
N PHE A 407 -20.05 -4.45 8.41
CA PHE A 407 -19.85 -3.18 7.72
C PHE A 407 -20.99 -2.86 6.73
N ILE A 408 -21.46 -1.61 6.76
CA ILE A 408 -22.41 -1.06 5.78
C ILE A 408 -21.68 0.02 4.98
N LYS A 409 -21.61 -0.16 3.65
CA LYS A 409 -21.03 0.85 2.78
C LYS A 409 -21.98 2.05 2.65
N ARG A 410 -21.49 3.25 2.97
CA ARG A 410 -22.18 4.51 2.81
C ARG A 410 -21.38 5.45 1.90
N GLU A 411 -22.07 6.18 1.05
CA GLU A 411 -21.45 7.20 0.21
C GLU A 411 -21.35 8.51 1.01
N ILE A 412 -20.13 9.07 1.07
CA ILE A 412 -19.91 10.41 1.60
C ILE A 412 -19.97 11.40 0.45
N SER A 413 -19.19 11.17 -0.62
CA SER A 413 -19.16 12.11 -1.74
C SER A 413 -18.81 11.47 -3.08
N ARG A 414 -19.13 12.19 -4.13
CA ARG A 414 -18.76 11.91 -5.52
C ARG A 414 -17.76 12.93 -6.08
N LYS A 415 -17.48 13.99 -5.32
CA LYS A 415 -16.65 15.14 -5.74
C LYS A 415 -15.87 15.71 -4.55
N PRO A 416 -14.60 16.05 -4.76
CA PRO A 416 -13.81 15.91 -5.99
C PRO A 416 -13.64 14.45 -6.40
N THR A 417 -13.33 14.23 -7.68
CA THR A 417 -13.02 12.91 -8.24
C THR A 417 -11.51 12.58 -8.04
N HIS A 418 -11.09 11.35 -8.39
CA HIS A 418 -9.67 10.95 -8.40
C HIS A 418 -8.95 11.17 -7.05
N LEU A 419 -9.58 10.80 -5.96
CA LEU A 419 -8.97 10.85 -4.64
C LEU A 419 -8.06 9.63 -4.45
N LEU A 420 -6.77 9.86 -4.18
CA LEU A 420 -5.78 8.79 -3.99
C LEU A 420 -5.60 8.42 -2.52
N THR A 421 -5.59 9.43 -1.66
CA THR A 421 -5.22 9.28 -0.25
C THR A 421 -6.22 10.01 0.65
N CYS A 422 -6.42 9.51 1.86
CA CYS A 422 -7.23 10.14 2.90
C CYS A 422 -6.62 9.86 4.29
N GLU A 423 -6.80 10.83 5.21
CA GLU A 423 -6.42 10.69 6.60
C GLU A 423 -7.51 11.27 7.51
N PRO A 424 -7.92 10.54 8.57
CA PRO A 424 -8.81 11.06 9.61
C PRO A 424 -8.04 11.92 10.62
N GLY A 425 -8.74 12.85 11.27
CA GLY A 425 -8.22 13.64 12.37
C GLY A 425 -9.23 14.66 12.85
N ASP A 426 -9.20 15.02 14.11
CA ASP A 426 -10.04 16.09 14.68
C ASP A 426 -9.40 17.47 14.39
N PHE A 427 -9.70 18.05 13.20
CA PHE A 427 -9.10 19.29 12.75
C PHE A 427 -9.66 20.54 13.40
N ASN A 428 -10.82 20.46 14.04
CA ASN A 428 -11.48 21.60 14.68
C ASN A 428 -11.53 21.48 16.21
N ASN A 429 -10.98 20.40 16.78
CA ASN A 429 -10.95 20.08 18.22
C ASN A 429 -12.37 20.01 18.83
N ASP A 430 -13.36 19.46 18.11
CA ASP A 430 -14.73 19.26 18.61
C ASP A 430 -14.99 17.84 19.12
N GLY A 431 -14.02 16.93 18.99
CA GLY A 431 -14.06 15.55 19.42
C GLY A 431 -14.68 14.59 18.39
N LEU A 432 -14.99 15.04 17.17
CA LEU A 432 -15.41 14.20 16.06
C LEU A 432 -14.27 14.03 15.05
N MET A 433 -14.20 12.87 14.42
CA MET A 433 -13.19 12.64 13.38
C MET A 433 -13.59 13.33 12.07
N ASP A 434 -12.84 14.37 11.70
CA ASP A 434 -12.84 14.98 10.39
C ASP A 434 -11.97 14.16 9.43
N VAL A 435 -11.99 14.50 8.14
CA VAL A 435 -11.16 13.82 7.15
C VAL A 435 -10.50 14.82 6.21
N ILE A 436 -9.23 14.59 5.87
CA ILE A 436 -8.58 15.23 4.73
C ILE A 436 -8.41 14.23 3.59
N THR A 437 -8.50 14.72 2.34
CA THR A 437 -8.30 13.90 1.15
C THR A 437 -7.34 14.58 0.18
N GLY A 438 -6.51 13.79 -0.52
CA GLY A 438 -5.59 14.23 -1.57
C GLY A 438 -6.00 13.70 -2.94
N GLY A 439 -6.02 14.58 -3.95
CA GLY A 439 -6.42 14.25 -5.31
C GLY A 439 -5.24 13.97 -6.24
N MET A 440 -5.33 12.90 -7.04
CA MET A 440 -4.35 12.54 -8.06
C MET A 440 -5.01 12.45 -9.43
N HIS A 441 -5.03 13.56 -10.15
CA HIS A 441 -5.73 13.72 -11.43
C HIS A 441 -4.81 13.40 -12.62
N THR A 442 -4.48 12.14 -12.81
CA THR A 442 -3.59 11.68 -13.92
C THR A 442 -4.29 11.63 -15.27
N TYR A 443 -5.64 11.59 -15.30
CA TYR A 443 -6.45 11.47 -16.51
C TYR A 443 -7.81 12.18 -16.33
N PRO A 444 -8.52 12.52 -17.45
CA PRO A 444 -9.84 13.18 -17.37
C PRO A 444 -10.91 12.23 -16.79
N PRO A 445 -12.04 12.81 -16.28
CA PRO A 445 -12.46 14.22 -16.41
C PRO A 445 -11.79 15.14 -15.38
N TYR A 446 -11.53 16.40 -15.77
CA TYR A 446 -10.90 17.42 -14.92
C TYR A 446 -11.89 18.52 -14.45
N ASP A 447 -13.19 18.26 -14.51
CA ASP A 447 -14.25 19.22 -14.13
C ASP A 447 -14.51 19.26 -12.61
N HIS A 448 -14.05 18.28 -11.86
CA HIS A 448 -14.21 18.16 -10.40
C HIS A 448 -12.90 17.80 -9.70
N MET A 449 -11.89 18.60 -9.95
CA MET A 449 -10.59 18.42 -9.32
C MET A 449 -10.58 18.93 -7.88
N GLY A 450 -9.84 18.21 -7.00
CA GLY A 450 -9.45 18.67 -5.68
C GLY A 450 -7.96 18.42 -5.48
N ARG A 451 -7.25 19.29 -4.76
CA ARG A 451 -5.86 19.08 -4.38
C ARG A 451 -5.82 18.50 -2.96
N ILE A 452 -6.01 19.34 -1.97
CA ILE A 452 -6.27 18.91 -0.58
C ILE A 452 -7.64 19.42 -0.19
N THR A 453 -8.49 18.53 0.30
CA THR A 453 -9.86 18.83 0.68
C THR A 453 -10.12 18.39 2.11
N LEU A 454 -10.54 19.30 2.95
CA LEU A 454 -10.96 19.06 4.34
C LEU A 454 -12.47 18.84 4.40
N TRP A 455 -12.88 17.80 5.10
CA TRP A 455 -14.26 17.38 5.34
C TRP A 455 -14.52 17.45 6.83
N ILE A 456 -15.23 18.49 7.29
CA ILE A 456 -15.58 18.65 8.70
C ILE A 456 -16.81 17.79 9.01
N ASN A 457 -16.68 16.92 9.98
CA ASN A 457 -17.72 16.07 10.52
C ASN A 457 -18.58 16.86 11.51
N ASN A 458 -19.89 16.94 11.28
CA ASN A 458 -20.84 17.65 12.14
C ASN A 458 -21.72 16.66 12.95
N GLY A 459 -21.31 15.40 12.98
CA GLY A 459 -21.99 14.32 13.68
C GLY A 459 -23.12 13.66 12.87
N ARG A 460 -23.84 12.77 13.53
CA ARG A 460 -24.97 12.05 12.93
C ARG A 460 -26.13 13.01 12.64
N LEU A 461 -26.72 12.91 11.48
CA LEU A 461 -27.99 13.60 11.17
C LEU A 461 -29.08 13.08 12.09
N ALA A 462 -29.75 13.99 12.80
CA ALA A 462 -30.91 13.62 13.60
C ALA A 462 -31.98 12.98 12.67
N GLU A 463 -32.53 11.82 13.07
CA GLU A 463 -33.67 11.24 12.39
C GLU A 463 -34.79 12.28 12.31
N LYS A 464 -35.28 12.53 11.11
CA LYS A 464 -36.52 13.30 10.96
C LYS A 464 -37.65 12.39 11.42
N GLU A 465 -38.26 12.75 12.60
CA GLU A 465 -39.51 12.17 13.08
C GLU A 465 -40.63 12.21 12.03
#